data_2bc8879f77e804eb9e0ef97c2e5abf2f
#
_entry.id   2bc8879f77e804eb9e0ef97c2e5abf2f
#
_cell.length_a   1.000
_cell.length_b   1.000
_cell.length_c   1.000
_cell.angle_alpha   90.00
_cell.angle_beta   90.00
_cell.angle_gamma   90.00
#
_symmetry.space_group_name_H-M   'P 1'
#
loop_
_entity.id
_entity.type
_entity.pdbx_description
1 polymer ?
#
loop_
_entity_poly.entity_id
_entity_poly.type
_entity_poly.pdbx_seq_one_letter_code
_entity_poly.pdbx_strand_id
1 'polypeptide(L)'
;MNFLDGSLFPENQDKLVITAAPYGPEWIPSDFPEDIAVTMDEQVQKAVDCYNAGATVLHLHVRELDGKGSKRLSKFNELIAGVRKAVPDMVIQVGGSISFAPETDGEVAKWLSDDTRHMLAELGPQPDQVTVTINTTQMNVLEHMEEADIEGTSLATPEGRRAYSEMIVPSNPAWFEEHIRRLNKARIQSAFQFYNINSYETVERLIR
;
A
#
# COMPACT_ATOMS: atom_id res chain seq x y z
N MET A 1 -14.17 0.10 14.70
CA MET A 1 -13.65 1.32 15.35
C MET A 1 -14.52 2.49 14.92
N ASN A 2 -15.00 3.30 15.83
CA ASN A 2 -15.87 4.45 15.48
C ASN A 2 -15.02 5.73 15.52
N PHE A 3 -14.61 6.23 14.38
CA PHE A 3 -13.74 7.40 14.26
C PHE A 3 -14.42 8.73 14.60
N LEU A 4 -15.71 8.71 14.92
CA LEU A 4 -16.50 9.92 15.22
C LEU A 4 -16.70 10.18 16.72
N ASP A 5 -16.22 9.31 17.59
CA ASP A 5 -16.44 9.39 19.04
C ASP A 5 -15.29 10.01 19.83
N GLY A 6 -14.28 10.53 19.16
CA GLY A 6 -13.10 11.12 19.81
C GLY A 6 -12.13 10.09 20.43
N SER A 7 -12.39 8.80 20.29
CA SER A 7 -11.51 7.73 20.82
C SER A 7 -10.12 7.75 20.20
N LEU A 8 -9.98 8.37 19.03
CA LEU A 8 -8.72 8.49 18.32
C LEU A 8 -7.91 9.74 18.66
N PHE A 9 -8.46 10.65 19.46
CA PHE A 9 -7.68 11.80 19.93
C PHE A 9 -6.55 11.31 20.85
N PRO A 10 -5.31 11.81 20.67
CA PRO A 10 -4.16 11.35 21.45
C PRO A 10 -4.39 11.37 22.96
N GLU A 11 -5.09 12.39 23.46
CA GLU A 11 -5.43 12.54 24.86
C GLU A 11 -6.40 11.49 25.41
N ASN A 12 -7.09 10.78 24.51
CA ASN A 12 -8.05 9.72 24.86
C ASN A 12 -7.51 8.31 24.62
N GLN A 13 -6.23 8.19 24.24
CA GLN A 13 -5.61 6.91 23.94
C GLN A 13 -4.58 6.52 24.98
N ASP A 14 -4.74 5.35 25.55
CA ASP A 14 -3.74 4.76 26.44
C ASP A 14 -2.58 4.10 25.67
N LYS A 15 -2.74 3.88 24.36
CA LYS A 15 -1.77 3.16 23.51
C LYS A 15 -1.62 3.83 22.15
N LEU A 16 -0.38 3.86 21.66
CA LEU A 16 -0.06 4.26 20.31
C LEU A 16 -0.35 3.11 19.33
N VAL A 17 -1.08 3.42 18.24
CA VAL A 17 -1.24 2.48 17.12
C VAL A 17 -0.04 2.62 16.19
N ILE A 18 0.69 1.53 15.99
CA ILE A 18 1.88 1.48 15.12
C ILE A 18 1.52 0.74 13.84
N THR A 19 1.66 1.42 12.70
CA THR A 19 1.56 0.80 11.39
C THR A 19 2.96 0.53 10.85
N ALA A 20 3.27 -0.75 10.61
CA ALA A 20 4.49 -1.14 9.92
C ALA A 20 4.21 -1.27 8.42
N ALA A 21 5.06 -0.66 7.61
CA ALA A 21 5.02 -0.74 6.14
C ALA A 21 6.38 -1.28 5.64
N PRO A 22 6.57 -2.61 5.61
CA PRO A 22 7.79 -3.20 5.07
C PRO A 22 7.91 -2.85 3.59
N TYR A 23 9.08 -2.51 3.15
CA TYR A 23 9.45 -2.06 1.80
C TYR A 23 8.34 -2.00 0.74
N GLY A 24 8.06 -0.80 0.24
CA GLY A 24 7.11 -0.57 -0.83
C GLY A 24 7.55 -1.11 -2.19
N PRO A 25 6.70 -1.06 -3.21
CA PRO A 25 6.99 -1.61 -4.53
C PRO A 25 8.05 -0.82 -5.32
N GLU A 26 8.42 0.36 -4.85
CA GLU A 26 9.50 1.20 -5.39
C GLU A 26 10.88 0.57 -5.26
N TRP A 27 11.08 -0.27 -4.23
CA TRP A 27 12.33 -0.97 -4.00
C TRP A 27 12.30 -2.37 -4.61
N ILE A 28 13.40 -2.78 -5.21
CA ILE A 28 13.58 -4.14 -5.73
C ILE A 28 14.55 -4.93 -4.84
N PRO A 29 14.50 -6.28 -4.85
CA PRO A 29 15.32 -7.10 -3.96
C PRO A 29 16.82 -6.83 -4.03
N SER A 30 17.33 -6.41 -5.21
CA SER A 30 18.75 -6.06 -5.35
C SER A 30 19.15 -4.78 -4.62
N ASP A 31 18.19 -3.92 -4.26
CA ASP A 31 18.48 -2.70 -3.50
C ASP A 31 18.81 -3.03 -2.04
N PHE A 32 18.05 -3.98 -1.46
CA PHE A 32 18.20 -4.44 -0.07
C PHE A 32 18.01 -5.96 0.02
N PRO A 33 18.98 -6.75 -0.43
CA PRO A 33 18.80 -8.20 -0.60
C PRO A 33 18.60 -8.97 0.71
N GLU A 34 19.08 -8.43 1.83
CA GLU A 34 18.91 -9.04 3.16
C GLU A 34 17.55 -8.73 3.79
N ASP A 35 16.85 -7.70 3.28
CA ASP A 35 15.66 -7.15 3.94
C ASP A 35 14.38 -7.36 3.18
N ILE A 36 14.41 -7.32 1.85
CA ILE A 36 13.20 -7.42 1.03
C ILE A 36 12.77 -8.86 0.90
N ALA A 37 11.67 -9.19 1.56
CA ALA A 37 11.03 -10.50 1.50
C ALA A 37 10.41 -10.73 0.10
N VAL A 38 10.74 -11.85 -0.54
CA VAL A 38 10.28 -12.20 -1.89
C VAL A 38 9.33 -13.39 -1.87
N THR A 39 9.71 -14.47 -1.19
CA THR A 39 8.86 -15.66 -1.08
C THR A 39 7.66 -15.40 -0.17
N MET A 40 6.60 -16.15 -0.34
CA MET A 40 5.40 -16.01 0.49
C MET A 40 5.70 -16.23 1.99
N ASP A 41 6.52 -17.23 2.29
CA ASP A 41 6.91 -17.54 3.67
C ASP A 41 7.73 -16.41 4.29
N GLU A 42 8.66 -15.80 3.56
CA GLU A 42 9.42 -14.64 4.02
C GLU A 42 8.52 -13.42 4.25
N GLN A 43 7.55 -13.18 3.37
CA GLN A 43 6.59 -12.08 3.54
C GLN A 43 5.70 -12.28 4.77
N VAL A 44 5.25 -13.52 5.03
CA VAL A 44 4.51 -13.87 6.26
C VAL A 44 5.40 -13.73 7.48
N GLN A 45 6.66 -14.21 7.42
CA GLN A 45 7.60 -14.07 8.55
C GLN A 45 7.87 -12.59 8.88
N LYS A 46 8.04 -11.73 7.85
CA LYS A 46 8.19 -10.28 8.06
C LYS A 46 6.98 -9.69 8.81
N ALA A 47 5.77 -10.14 8.52
CA ALA A 47 4.58 -9.72 9.26
C ALA A 47 4.62 -10.17 10.72
N VAL A 48 5.07 -11.40 11.00
CA VAL A 48 5.28 -11.91 12.37
C VAL A 48 6.31 -11.06 13.12
N ASP A 49 7.42 -10.73 12.47
CA ASP A 49 8.48 -9.92 13.07
C ASP A 49 7.99 -8.50 13.42
N CYS A 50 7.22 -7.87 12.52
CA CYS A 50 6.58 -6.59 12.78
C CYS A 50 5.61 -6.66 13.97
N TYR A 51 4.79 -7.69 14.04
CA TYR A 51 3.86 -7.91 15.15
C TYR A 51 4.60 -8.08 16.49
N ASN A 52 5.64 -8.90 16.51
CA ASN A 52 6.45 -9.12 17.70
C ASN A 52 7.21 -7.87 18.17
N ALA A 53 7.53 -6.97 17.22
CA ALA A 53 8.12 -5.66 17.50
C ALA A 53 7.08 -4.62 18.00
N GLY A 54 5.78 -4.96 18.02
CA GLY A 54 4.71 -4.13 18.57
C GLY A 54 3.84 -3.42 17.52
N ALA A 55 3.99 -3.75 16.24
CA ALA A 55 3.09 -3.22 15.22
C ALA A 55 1.66 -3.78 15.40
N THR A 56 0.68 -2.89 15.32
CA THR A 56 -0.74 -3.25 15.37
C THR A 56 -1.33 -3.42 13.97
N VAL A 57 -0.86 -2.60 13.03
CA VAL A 57 -1.30 -2.59 11.63
C VAL A 57 -0.13 -2.96 10.74
N LEU A 58 -0.37 -3.85 9.79
CA LEU A 58 0.55 -4.16 8.71
C LEU A 58 0.03 -3.54 7.42
N HIS A 59 0.78 -2.59 6.86
CA HIS A 59 0.57 -2.09 5.52
C HIS A 59 1.34 -2.98 4.54
N LEU A 60 0.64 -3.84 3.82
CA LEU A 60 1.28 -4.84 2.99
C LEU A 60 1.26 -4.51 1.49
N HIS A 61 2.33 -4.91 0.85
CA HIS A 61 2.49 -5.03 -0.59
C HIS A 61 2.81 -6.49 -0.90
N VAL A 62 2.44 -6.96 -2.07
CA VAL A 62 2.65 -8.36 -2.47
C VAL A 62 3.63 -8.43 -3.62
N ARG A 63 4.59 -9.34 -3.53
CA ARG A 63 5.62 -9.54 -4.54
C ARG A 63 5.49 -10.87 -5.24
N GLU A 64 5.91 -10.89 -6.49
CA GLU A 64 6.19 -12.10 -7.26
C GLU A 64 7.59 -12.64 -6.92
N LEU A 65 7.89 -13.86 -7.35
CA LEU A 65 9.19 -14.48 -7.09
C LEU A 65 10.38 -13.76 -7.76
N ASP A 66 10.11 -12.93 -8.75
CA ASP A 66 11.11 -12.06 -9.38
C ASP A 66 11.31 -10.75 -8.61
N GLY A 67 10.63 -10.59 -7.47
CA GLY A 67 10.72 -9.43 -6.59
C GLY A 67 9.85 -8.24 -6.97
N LYS A 68 9.20 -8.27 -8.13
CA LYS A 68 8.32 -7.19 -8.59
C LYS A 68 6.97 -7.23 -7.87
N GLY A 69 6.28 -6.09 -7.84
CA GLY A 69 4.92 -6.01 -7.31
C GLY A 69 3.95 -6.94 -8.06
N SER A 70 3.12 -7.66 -7.31
CA SER A 70 2.12 -8.57 -7.90
C SER A 70 0.87 -7.82 -8.35
N LYS A 71 0.33 -8.23 -9.51
CA LYS A 71 -1.00 -7.81 -10.02
C LYS A 71 -2.08 -8.87 -9.76
N ARG A 72 -1.75 -9.98 -9.14
CA ARG A 72 -2.64 -11.15 -9.02
C ARG A 72 -3.37 -11.16 -7.68
N LEU A 73 -4.69 -11.05 -7.70
CA LEU A 73 -5.53 -11.20 -6.50
C LEU A 73 -5.24 -12.48 -5.72
N SER A 74 -4.94 -13.58 -6.44
CA SER A 74 -4.59 -14.85 -5.80
C SER A 74 -3.38 -14.75 -4.88
N LYS A 75 -2.38 -13.94 -5.24
CA LYS A 75 -1.20 -13.70 -4.42
C LYS A 75 -1.49 -12.84 -3.20
N PHE A 76 -2.34 -11.82 -3.36
CA PHE A 76 -2.85 -11.04 -2.22
C PHE A 76 -3.63 -11.92 -1.25
N ASN A 77 -4.54 -12.77 -1.77
CA ASN A 77 -5.32 -13.70 -0.96
C ASN A 77 -4.43 -14.69 -0.21
N GLU A 78 -3.40 -15.23 -0.87
CA GLU A 78 -2.43 -16.15 -0.27
C GLU A 78 -1.69 -15.49 0.90
N LEU A 79 -1.16 -14.27 0.69
CA LEU A 79 -0.45 -13.54 1.75
C LEU A 79 -1.38 -13.16 2.91
N ILE A 80 -2.57 -12.63 2.63
CA ILE A 80 -3.54 -12.27 3.68
C ILE A 80 -3.91 -13.51 4.50
N ALA A 81 -4.16 -14.65 3.85
CA ALA A 81 -4.47 -15.90 4.56
C ALA A 81 -3.30 -16.37 5.43
N GLY A 82 -2.06 -16.28 4.93
CA GLY A 82 -0.84 -16.59 5.68
C GLY A 82 -0.68 -15.71 6.92
N VAL A 83 -0.80 -14.39 6.75
CA VAL A 83 -0.70 -13.43 7.85
C VAL A 83 -1.82 -13.64 8.88
N ARG A 84 -3.09 -13.81 8.46
CA ARG A 84 -4.21 -14.10 9.37
C ARG A 84 -3.98 -15.36 10.20
N LYS A 85 -3.35 -16.39 9.60
CA LYS A 85 -3.02 -17.63 10.32
C LYS A 85 -1.88 -17.44 11.31
N ALA A 86 -0.84 -16.68 10.94
CA ALA A 86 0.36 -16.50 11.77
C ALA A 86 0.15 -15.48 12.89
N VAL A 87 -0.55 -14.37 12.60
CA VAL A 87 -0.80 -13.26 13.52
C VAL A 87 -2.26 -12.79 13.43
N PRO A 88 -3.21 -13.55 14.00
CA PRO A 88 -4.65 -13.32 13.82
C PRO A 88 -5.14 -11.95 14.31
N ASP A 89 -4.45 -11.35 15.27
CA ASP A 89 -4.81 -10.05 15.85
C ASP A 89 -4.23 -8.84 15.08
N MET A 90 -3.40 -9.09 14.06
CA MET A 90 -2.85 -8.03 13.20
C MET A 90 -3.95 -7.42 12.34
N VAL A 91 -4.08 -6.11 12.36
CA VAL A 91 -4.90 -5.37 11.40
C VAL A 91 -4.18 -5.35 10.06
N ILE A 92 -4.82 -5.84 9.01
CA ILE A 92 -4.24 -5.91 7.66
C ILE A 92 -4.76 -4.75 6.82
N GLN A 93 -3.83 -3.89 6.40
CA GLN A 93 -4.06 -2.81 5.46
C GLN A 93 -3.36 -3.13 4.14
N VAL A 94 -4.10 -3.14 3.03
CA VAL A 94 -3.54 -3.40 1.71
C VAL A 94 -3.29 -2.09 0.98
N GLY A 95 -2.08 -1.91 0.46
CA GLY A 95 -1.70 -0.79 -0.38
C GLY A 95 -2.25 -0.90 -1.80
N GLY A 96 -2.32 0.24 -2.49
CA GLY A 96 -2.75 0.32 -3.91
C GLY A 96 -1.72 -0.24 -4.92
N SER A 97 -0.69 -0.92 -4.45
CA SER A 97 0.44 -1.41 -5.26
C SER A 97 0.05 -2.40 -6.37
N ILE A 98 -1.13 -2.98 -6.31
CA ILE A 98 -1.65 -3.83 -7.39
C ILE A 98 -1.69 -3.11 -8.74
N SER A 99 -1.76 -1.78 -8.74
CA SER A 99 -1.69 -0.96 -9.95
C SER A 99 -0.30 -0.42 -10.24
N PHE A 100 0.67 -0.64 -9.36
CA PHE A 100 2.05 -0.20 -9.53
C PHE A 100 2.93 -1.40 -9.89
N ALA A 101 3.10 -1.61 -11.18
CA ALA A 101 3.82 -2.77 -11.69
C ALA A 101 4.38 -2.50 -13.11
N PRO A 102 5.36 -3.28 -13.59
CA PRO A 102 5.79 -3.21 -14.98
C PRO A 102 4.70 -3.73 -15.92
N GLU A 103 4.60 -3.18 -17.11
CA GLU A 103 3.71 -3.71 -18.16
C GLU A 103 4.29 -4.97 -18.80
N THR A 104 5.62 -4.99 -18.96
CA THR A 104 6.36 -6.13 -19.55
C THR A 104 7.54 -6.49 -18.66
N ASP A 105 8.08 -7.70 -18.86
CA ASP A 105 9.27 -8.14 -18.15
C ASP A 105 10.47 -7.24 -18.45
N GLY A 106 11.17 -6.84 -17.38
CA GLY A 106 12.37 -5.99 -17.47
C GLY A 106 12.10 -4.50 -17.50
N GLU A 107 10.84 -4.05 -17.53
CA GLU A 107 10.51 -2.63 -17.38
C GLU A 107 10.47 -2.20 -15.92
N VAL A 108 10.66 -0.88 -15.71
CA VAL A 108 10.44 -0.25 -14.40
C VAL A 108 8.96 -0.23 -14.09
N ALA A 109 8.61 -0.49 -12.83
CA ALA A 109 7.22 -0.40 -12.36
C ALA A 109 6.67 1.02 -12.55
N LYS A 110 5.44 1.12 -13.00
CA LYS A 110 4.70 2.37 -13.18
C LYS A 110 3.23 2.18 -12.82
N TRP A 111 2.51 3.28 -12.62
CA TRP A 111 1.07 3.21 -12.44
C TRP A 111 0.40 2.78 -13.74
N LEU A 112 -0.35 1.69 -13.65
CA LEU A 112 -1.14 1.16 -14.76
C LEU A 112 -2.54 1.77 -14.74
N SER A 113 -3.32 1.55 -15.80
CA SER A 113 -4.73 1.96 -15.85
C SER A 113 -5.53 1.33 -14.69
N ASP A 114 -6.46 2.03 -14.23
CA ASP A 114 -7.12 2.14 -13.03
C ASP A 114 -8.02 1.12 -12.45
N ASP A 115 -8.66 0.20 -13.25
CA ASP A 115 -9.66 -0.77 -12.81
C ASP A 115 -9.07 -1.84 -11.89
N THR A 116 -7.75 -2.06 -11.98
CA THR A 116 -7.03 -3.03 -11.15
C THR A 116 -7.19 -2.73 -9.67
N ARG A 117 -7.17 -1.46 -9.25
CA ARG A 117 -7.38 -1.09 -7.84
C ARG A 117 -8.79 -1.42 -7.34
N HIS A 118 -9.80 -1.38 -8.20
CA HIS A 118 -11.15 -1.78 -7.83
C HIS A 118 -11.25 -3.25 -7.40
N MET A 119 -10.37 -4.11 -7.94
CA MET A 119 -10.31 -5.53 -7.58
C MET A 119 -9.91 -5.77 -6.11
N LEU A 120 -9.31 -4.79 -5.43
CA LEU A 120 -9.00 -4.91 -4.00
C LEU A 120 -10.24 -5.10 -3.12
N ALA A 121 -11.41 -4.71 -3.60
CA ALA A 121 -12.68 -5.00 -2.93
C ALA A 121 -13.13 -6.48 -3.07
N GLU A 122 -12.46 -7.27 -3.89
CA GLU A 122 -12.78 -8.68 -4.18
C GLU A 122 -11.83 -9.66 -3.45
N LEU A 123 -10.92 -9.13 -2.60
CA LEU A 123 -9.98 -9.94 -1.85
C LEU A 123 -10.70 -10.91 -0.90
N GLY A 124 -10.21 -12.14 -0.82
CA GLY A 124 -10.73 -13.18 0.07
C GLY A 124 -9.62 -14.14 0.54
N PRO A 125 -9.23 -14.12 1.84
CA PRO A 125 -9.88 -13.41 2.96
C PRO A 125 -9.76 -11.89 2.83
N GLN A 126 -10.76 -11.17 3.34
CA GLN A 126 -10.81 -9.72 3.28
C GLN A 126 -9.74 -9.09 4.18
N PRO A 127 -9.05 -8.03 3.73
CA PRO A 127 -8.27 -7.17 4.60
C PRO A 127 -9.21 -6.32 5.48
N ASP A 128 -8.67 -5.72 6.54
CA ASP A 128 -9.43 -4.77 7.36
C ASP A 128 -9.53 -3.42 6.67
N GLN A 129 -8.47 -3.04 5.96
CA GLN A 129 -8.33 -1.73 5.33
C GLN A 129 -7.72 -1.84 3.93
N VAL A 130 -8.10 -0.90 3.07
CA VAL A 130 -7.42 -0.63 1.79
C VAL A 130 -7.09 0.85 1.73
N THR A 131 -5.85 1.18 1.32
CA THR A 131 -5.44 2.58 1.17
C THR A 131 -6.05 3.22 -0.06
N VAL A 132 -6.51 4.46 0.12
CA VAL A 132 -7.09 5.28 -0.93
C VAL A 132 -6.36 6.61 -0.98
N THR A 133 -5.52 6.79 -1.99
CA THR A 133 -4.75 8.02 -2.20
C THR A 133 -5.64 9.09 -2.81
N ILE A 134 -5.79 10.23 -2.13
CA ILE A 134 -6.73 11.28 -2.52
C ILE A 134 -6.02 12.48 -3.15
N ASN A 135 -6.57 12.98 -4.28
CA ASN A 135 -6.11 14.17 -4.99
C ASN A 135 -4.61 14.19 -5.32
N THR A 136 -4.06 13.01 -5.55
CA THR A 136 -2.67 12.86 -5.97
C THR A 136 -2.67 12.41 -7.42
N THR A 137 -2.42 13.35 -8.31
CA THR A 137 -2.23 13.08 -9.74
C THR A 137 -0.75 12.87 -10.07
N GLN A 138 0.11 13.36 -9.20
CA GLN A 138 1.56 13.28 -9.33
C GLN A 138 2.14 12.78 -8.01
N MET A 139 3.04 11.82 -8.07
CA MET A 139 3.72 11.30 -6.90
C MET A 139 5.16 10.99 -7.27
N ASN A 140 6.08 11.85 -6.84
CA ASN A 140 7.50 11.63 -7.00
C ASN A 140 8.14 11.42 -5.63
N VAL A 141 8.33 10.18 -5.24
CA VAL A 141 8.93 9.83 -3.95
C VAL A 141 10.36 10.34 -3.81
N LEU A 142 11.06 10.56 -4.93
CA LEU A 142 12.44 11.05 -4.94
C LEU A 142 12.57 12.50 -4.46
N GLU A 143 11.48 13.29 -4.47
CA GLU A 143 11.48 14.66 -3.94
C GLU A 143 11.71 14.72 -2.42
N HIS A 144 11.53 13.60 -1.73
CA HIS A 144 11.67 13.46 -0.28
C HIS A 144 12.91 12.66 0.14
N MET A 145 13.77 12.30 -0.82
CA MET A 145 14.98 11.52 -0.59
C MET A 145 16.23 12.34 -0.92
N GLU A 146 17.28 12.14 -0.17
CA GLU A 146 18.60 12.66 -0.51
C GLU A 146 19.32 11.72 -1.48
N GLU A 147 20.28 12.21 -2.24
CA GLU A 147 21.06 11.37 -3.16
C GLU A 147 21.74 10.20 -2.45
N ALA A 148 22.15 10.39 -1.20
CA ALA A 148 22.76 9.34 -0.38
C ALA A 148 21.78 8.20 -0.04
N ASP A 149 20.47 8.47 0.01
CA ASP A 149 19.47 7.46 0.33
C ASP A 149 19.24 6.47 -0.81
N ILE A 150 19.51 6.91 -2.03
CA ILE A 150 19.26 6.12 -3.25
C ILE A 150 20.53 5.66 -3.96
N GLU A 151 21.70 6.11 -3.49
CA GLU A 151 22.99 5.72 -4.09
C GLU A 151 23.16 4.20 -4.12
N GLY A 152 23.48 3.66 -5.29
CA GLY A 152 23.65 2.21 -5.49
C GLY A 152 22.35 1.41 -5.64
N THR A 153 21.18 2.07 -5.57
CA THR A 153 19.88 1.43 -5.74
C THR A 153 19.31 1.59 -7.15
N SER A 154 18.24 0.87 -7.44
CA SER A 154 17.50 0.98 -8.71
C SER A 154 16.91 2.37 -8.94
N LEU A 155 16.59 3.11 -7.87
CA LEU A 155 16.06 4.48 -7.95
C LEU A 155 17.10 5.50 -8.43
N ALA A 156 18.38 5.25 -8.23
CA ALA A 156 19.46 6.11 -8.73
C ALA A 156 19.62 6.03 -10.25
N THR A 157 19.11 4.99 -10.89
CA THR A 157 19.22 4.82 -12.35
C THR A 157 18.40 5.87 -13.13
N PRO A 158 18.80 6.23 -14.36
CA PRO A 158 18.02 7.13 -15.20
C PRO A 158 16.57 6.66 -15.39
N GLU A 159 16.35 5.35 -15.51
CA GLU A 159 15.04 4.72 -15.67
C GLU A 159 14.19 4.86 -14.40
N GLY A 160 14.78 4.60 -13.23
CA GLY A 160 14.12 4.75 -11.93
C GLY A 160 13.70 6.21 -11.69
N ARG A 161 14.62 7.16 -11.91
CA ARG A 161 14.33 8.60 -11.78
C ARG A 161 13.21 9.03 -12.71
N ARG A 162 13.23 8.60 -13.97
CA ARG A 162 12.19 8.94 -14.96
C ARG A 162 10.83 8.35 -14.58
N ALA A 163 10.79 7.11 -14.09
CA ALA A 163 9.54 6.47 -13.69
C ALA A 163 8.78 7.28 -12.65
N TYR A 164 9.49 7.92 -11.71
CA TYR A 164 8.87 8.74 -10.67
C TYR A 164 8.65 10.19 -11.10
N SER A 165 9.56 10.80 -11.86
CA SER A 165 9.39 12.17 -12.35
C SER A 165 8.25 12.32 -13.38
N GLU A 166 7.94 11.25 -14.09
CA GLU A 166 6.87 11.21 -15.10
C GLU A 166 5.61 10.50 -14.59
N MET A 167 5.58 10.10 -13.30
CA MET A 167 4.46 9.36 -12.73
C MET A 167 3.18 10.18 -12.67
N ILE A 168 2.11 9.61 -13.18
CA ILE A 168 0.76 10.12 -13.02
C ILE A 168 -0.09 9.01 -12.40
N VAL A 169 -0.69 9.30 -11.24
CA VAL A 169 -1.66 8.41 -10.60
C VAL A 169 -3.04 8.72 -11.16
N PRO A 170 -3.58 7.88 -12.05
CA PRO A 170 -4.87 8.17 -12.67
C PRO A 170 -5.98 7.90 -11.66
N SER A 171 -6.77 8.91 -11.38
CA SER A 171 -8.01 8.81 -10.61
C SER A 171 -8.84 10.06 -10.82
N ASN A 172 -10.12 9.89 -10.98
CA ASN A 172 -11.09 10.96 -11.14
C ASN A 172 -12.23 10.80 -10.11
N PRO A 173 -13.11 11.78 -9.93
CA PRO A 173 -14.18 11.72 -8.95
C PRO A 173 -15.06 10.46 -9.06
N ALA A 174 -15.46 10.08 -10.27
CA ALA A 174 -16.27 8.89 -10.48
C ALA A 174 -15.55 7.60 -10.10
N TRP A 175 -14.23 7.55 -10.34
CA TRP A 175 -13.40 6.43 -9.91
C TRP A 175 -13.38 6.30 -8.38
N PHE A 176 -13.20 7.41 -7.65
CA PHE A 176 -13.22 7.39 -6.18
C PHE A 176 -14.57 6.95 -5.63
N GLU A 177 -15.67 7.48 -6.14
CA GLU A 177 -17.02 7.11 -5.73
C GLU A 177 -17.25 5.60 -5.90
N GLU A 178 -16.90 5.06 -7.07
CA GLU A 178 -17.05 3.64 -7.35
C GLU A 178 -16.12 2.78 -6.47
N HIS A 179 -14.88 3.19 -6.27
CA HIS A 179 -13.93 2.44 -5.45
C HIS A 179 -14.40 2.36 -3.99
N ILE A 180 -14.77 3.50 -3.40
CA ILE A 180 -15.29 3.56 -2.03
C ILE A 180 -16.59 2.77 -1.91
N ARG A 181 -17.49 2.87 -2.90
CA ARG A 181 -18.72 2.08 -2.92
C ARG A 181 -18.45 0.57 -2.89
N ARG A 182 -17.45 0.10 -3.65
CA ARG A 182 -17.04 -1.32 -3.65
C ARG A 182 -16.45 -1.75 -2.31
N LEU A 183 -15.54 -0.95 -1.75
CA LEU A 183 -14.95 -1.22 -0.43
C LEU A 183 -16.02 -1.28 0.66
N ASN A 184 -16.94 -0.31 0.69
CA ASN A 184 -18.04 -0.29 1.65
C ASN A 184 -18.96 -1.51 1.50
N LYS A 185 -19.29 -1.91 0.28
CA LYS A 185 -20.07 -3.14 0.01
C LYS A 185 -19.36 -4.38 0.53
N ALA A 186 -18.04 -4.43 0.40
CA ALA A 186 -17.21 -5.52 0.90
C ALA A 186 -16.93 -5.40 2.42
N ARG A 187 -17.37 -4.32 3.09
CA ARG A 187 -17.07 -4.01 4.51
C ARG A 187 -15.56 -3.85 4.79
N ILE A 188 -14.83 -3.35 3.83
CA ILE A 188 -13.41 -3.02 3.95
C ILE A 188 -13.32 -1.52 4.23
N GLN A 189 -12.57 -1.13 5.26
CA GLN A 189 -12.40 0.27 5.62
C GLN A 189 -11.48 0.96 4.62
N SER A 190 -11.89 2.12 4.09
CA SER A 190 -11.03 3.00 3.32
C SER A 190 -10.05 3.71 4.25
N ALA A 191 -8.74 3.55 4.02
CA ALA A 191 -7.68 4.28 4.71
C ALA A 191 -7.16 5.38 3.78
N PHE A 192 -7.64 6.61 3.98
CA PHE A 192 -7.29 7.72 3.12
C PHE A 192 -5.86 8.20 3.33
N GLN A 193 -5.11 8.35 2.23
CA GLN A 193 -3.77 8.91 2.22
C GLN A 193 -3.79 10.33 1.63
N PHE A 194 -3.25 11.28 2.37
CA PHE A 194 -3.23 12.69 2.02
C PHE A 194 -1.81 13.14 1.66
N TYR A 195 -1.66 13.71 0.48
CA TYR A 195 -0.39 14.31 0.04
C TYR A 195 -0.43 15.84 0.01
N ASN A 196 -1.62 16.42 0.20
CA ASN A 196 -1.81 17.86 0.31
C ASN A 196 -3.04 18.20 1.15
N ILE A 197 -3.08 19.43 1.68
CA ILE A 197 -4.15 19.87 2.58
C ILE A 197 -5.53 19.93 1.90
N ASN A 198 -5.59 20.17 0.60
CA ASN A 198 -6.86 20.25 -0.14
C ASN A 198 -7.60 18.91 -0.21
N SER A 199 -6.90 17.83 0.08
CA SER A 199 -7.50 16.48 0.11
C SER A 199 -8.57 16.32 1.19
N TYR A 200 -8.51 17.08 2.27
CA TYR A 200 -9.51 16.99 3.36
C TYR A 200 -10.93 17.32 2.89
N GLU A 201 -11.10 18.37 2.08
CA GLU A 201 -12.40 18.73 1.53
C GLU A 201 -12.98 17.63 0.65
N THR A 202 -12.13 16.96 -0.15
CA THR A 202 -12.55 15.84 -0.99
C THR A 202 -13.00 14.66 -0.14
N VAL A 203 -12.24 14.29 0.88
CA VAL A 203 -12.62 13.18 1.77
C VAL A 203 -13.92 13.47 2.50
N GLU A 204 -14.11 14.70 3.01
CA GLU A 204 -15.37 15.07 3.64
C GLU A 204 -16.59 14.84 2.74
N ARG A 205 -16.46 15.11 1.43
CA ARG A 205 -17.54 14.82 0.47
C ARG A 205 -17.74 13.32 0.23
N LEU A 206 -16.67 12.53 0.27
CA LEU A 206 -16.72 11.10 -0.01
C LEU A 206 -17.25 10.26 1.15
N ILE A 207 -17.19 10.76 2.39
CA ILE A 207 -17.64 10.05 3.60
C ILE A 207 -19.05 10.45 4.06
N ARG A 208 -19.66 11.47 3.45
CA ARG A 208 -21.05 11.87 3.68
C ARG A 208 -22.04 10.99 2.94
#